data_6b34e3a3eb0d6b14a088eb88d4282e51
#
_entry.id   6b34e3a3eb0d6b14a088eb88d4282e51
#
_cell.length_a   1.000
_cell.length_b   1.000
_cell.length_c   1.000
_cell.angle_alpha   90.00
_cell.angle_beta   90.00
_cell.angle_gamma   90.00
#
_symmetry.space_group_name_H-M   'P 1'
#
loop_
_entity.id
_entity.type
_entity.pdbx_description
1 polymer ?
#
loop_
_entity_poly.entity_id
_entity_poly.type
_entity_poly.pdbx_seq_one_letter_code
_entity_poly.pdbx_strand_id
1 'polypeptide(L)'
;MNKQPELHTTNLLMQPLSISFENAALQILRFSKIHENTHAWVIPLHTHPTIELHYILSGAGQIQIDDTLFHVETNDIYVTLPFVPHCQISSAADIMEEYCVECTLELPPAVKGETDPLASLRRFLSRQAFSSARAPDELLPLLLRLDGGESPDVRRAYFRDKE
;
A
#
# COMPACT_ATOMS: atom_id res chain seq x y z
N MET A 1 -31.46 -1.68 12.37
CA MET A 1 -30.00 -1.88 12.58
C MET A 1 -29.40 -1.99 11.17
N ASN A 2 -28.82 -0.90 10.66
CA ASN A 2 -28.10 -0.95 9.40
C ASN A 2 -26.82 -1.76 9.64
N LYS A 3 -26.72 -2.96 9.03
CA LYS A 3 -25.43 -3.63 8.91
C LYS A 3 -24.52 -2.69 8.12
N GLN A 4 -23.38 -2.32 8.68
CA GLN A 4 -22.34 -1.70 7.88
C GLN A 4 -21.98 -2.70 6.75
N PRO A 5 -21.77 -2.22 5.51
CA PRO A 5 -21.34 -3.08 4.43
C PRO A 5 -20.04 -3.79 4.84
N GLU A 6 -19.98 -5.10 4.64
CA GLU A 6 -18.76 -5.87 4.89
C GLU A 6 -17.73 -5.46 3.83
N LEU A 7 -16.67 -4.81 4.30
CA LEU A 7 -15.52 -4.52 3.46
C LEU A 7 -14.89 -5.83 2.99
N HIS A 8 -14.81 -6.02 1.67
CA HIS A 8 -14.19 -7.20 1.10
C HIS A 8 -12.67 -7.04 1.07
N THR A 9 -11.99 -7.80 1.91
CA THR A 9 -10.54 -7.91 1.91
C THR A 9 -10.15 -9.32 1.47
N THR A 10 -9.51 -9.42 0.32
CA THR A 10 -9.00 -10.70 -0.21
C THR A 10 -7.50 -10.75 0.01
N ASN A 11 -7.02 -11.71 0.80
CA ASN A 11 -5.58 -11.98 0.91
C ASN A 11 -5.12 -12.78 -0.31
N LEU A 12 -4.16 -12.25 -1.04
CA LEU A 12 -3.63 -12.82 -2.29
C LEU A 12 -2.36 -13.63 -2.09
N LEU A 13 -1.75 -13.61 -0.89
CA LEU A 13 -0.61 -14.44 -0.54
C LEU A 13 -1.08 -15.72 0.17
N MET A 14 -0.59 -16.86 -0.31
CA MET A 14 -0.81 -18.15 0.35
C MET A 14 0.13 -18.34 1.57
N GLN A 15 1.31 -17.69 1.54
CA GLN A 15 2.31 -17.75 2.61
C GLN A 15 3.19 -16.49 2.57
N PRO A 16 3.82 -16.10 3.69
CA PRO A 16 4.75 -14.98 3.71
C PRO A 16 5.90 -15.17 2.72
N LEU A 17 6.32 -14.07 2.08
CA LEU A 17 7.42 -14.03 1.13
C LEU A 17 8.61 -13.28 1.74
N SER A 18 9.80 -13.89 1.71
CA SER A 18 11.02 -13.26 2.19
C SER A 18 11.89 -12.82 1.02
N ILE A 19 12.36 -11.58 1.06
CA ILE A 19 13.23 -10.97 0.06
C ILE A 19 14.44 -10.38 0.80
N SER A 20 15.65 -10.66 0.30
CA SER A 20 16.89 -10.09 0.83
C SER A 20 17.54 -9.19 -0.23
N PHE A 21 17.99 -8.00 0.21
CA PHE A 21 18.73 -7.05 -0.61
C PHE A 21 19.68 -6.21 0.25
N GLU A 22 20.91 -5.99 -0.21
CA GLU A 22 21.92 -5.20 0.52
C GLU A 22 22.05 -5.59 2.01
N ASN A 23 21.97 -6.89 2.32
CA ASN A 23 21.91 -7.45 3.67
C ASN A 23 20.68 -6.98 4.51
N ALA A 24 19.69 -6.34 3.94
CA ALA A 24 18.39 -6.13 4.53
C ALA A 24 17.48 -7.34 4.31
N ALA A 25 16.54 -7.57 5.22
CA ALA A 25 15.52 -8.61 5.09
C ALA A 25 14.13 -7.99 5.09
N LEU A 26 13.42 -8.12 3.98
CA LEU A 26 12.02 -7.74 3.83
C LEU A 26 11.16 -9.01 3.91
N GLN A 27 10.19 -9.02 4.82
CA GLN A 27 9.16 -10.06 4.88
C GLN A 27 7.82 -9.47 4.51
N ILE A 28 7.24 -9.91 3.40
CA ILE A 28 5.86 -9.62 3.03
C ILE A 28 4.98 -10.62 3.76
N LEU A 29 4.17 -10.12 4.69
CA LEU A 29 3.31 -10.92 5.55
C LEU A 29 1.94 -11.12 4.92
N ARG A 30 1.44 -10.10 4.24
CA ARG A 30 0.15 -10.09 3.58
C ARG A 30 0.19 -9.22 2.33
N PHE A 31 -0.48 -9.66 1.29
CA PHE A 31 -0.83 -8.89 0.12
C PHE A 31 -2.34 -8.99 -0.06
N SER A 32 -3.04 -7.88 0.03
CA SER A 32 -4.50 -7.85 0.03
C SER A 32 -5.02 -6.90 -1.04
N LYS A 33 -6.17 -7.25 -1.60
CA LYS A 33 -7.02 -6.34 -2.35
C LYS A 33 -8.18 -5.92 -1.46
N ILE A 34 -8.40 -4.62 -1.32
CA ILE A 34 -9.50 -4.02 -0.56
C ILE A 34 -10.42 -3.35 -1.57
N HIS A 35 -11.67 -3.78 -1.59
CA HIS A 35 -12.66 -3.26 -2.51
C HIS A 35 -14.08 -3.36 -1.94
N GLU A 36 -14.93 -2.47 -2.41
CA GLU A 36 -16.38 -2.48 -2.22
C GLU A 36 -17.01 -1.87 -3.47
N ASN A 37 -17.99 -2.55 -4.04
CA ASN A 37 -18.52 -2.15 -5.34
C ASN A 37 -19.70 -1.16 -5.27
N THR A 38 -20.29 -0.99 -4.09
CA THR A 38 -21.59 -0.33 -3.96
C THR A 38 -21.62 0.81 -2.96
N HIS A 39 -20.70 0.84 -2.01
CA HIS A 39 -20.71 1.81 -0.92
C HIS A 39 -19.30 2.30 -0.57
N ALA A 40 -19.21 3.57 -0.21
CA ALA A 40 -18.00 4.07 0.43
C ALA A 40 -17.71 3.30 1.72
N TRP A 41 -16.46 3.01 1.96
CA TRP A 41 -16.00 2.26 3.10
C TRP A 41 -15.05 3.07 3.98
N VAL A 42 -14.93 2.66 5.22
CA VAL A 42 -14.02 3.26 6.19
C VAL A 42 -13.32 2.14 6.94
N ILE A 43 -11.98 2.19 6.99
CA ILE A 43 -11.19 1.45 7.97
C ILE A 43 -10.97 2.39 9.14
N PRO A 44 -11.57 2.11 10.32
CA PRO A 44 -11.51 3.00 11.48
C PRO A 44 -10.08 3.23 11.96
N LEU A 45 -9.89 4.27 12.77
CA LEU A 45 -8.60 4.58 13.39
C LEU A 45 -8.01 3.35 14.08
N HIS A 46 -6.81 2.97 13.66
CA HIS A 46 -6.08 1.82 14.16
C HIS A 46 -4.57 2.04 14.07
N THR A 47 -3.81 1.10 14.60
CA THR A 47 -2.35 1.06 14.52
C THR A 47 -1.89 -0.39 14.49
N HIS A 48 -0.73 -0.66 13.89
CA HIS A 48 -0.11 -1.98 13.78
C HIS A 48 1.42 -1.89 13.81
N PRO A 49 2.14 -2.98 14.12
CA PRO A 49 3.61 -2.98 14.21
C PRO A 49 4.32 -3.14 12.85
N THR A 50 3.57 -3.21 11.76
CA THR A 50 4.06 -3.48 10.41
C THR A 50 4.11 -2.21 9.57
N ILE A 51 4.85 -2.26 8.47
CA ILE A 51 4.80 -1.27 7.39
C ILE A 51 3.67 -1.71 6.44
N GLU A 52 2.81 -0.79 6.05
CA GLU A 52 1.87 -1.00 4.95
C GLU A 52 2.19 -0.07 3.79
N LEU A 53 2.32 -0.65 2.60
CA LEU A 53 2.36 0.05 1.33
C LEU A 53 1.02 -0.13 0.64
N HIS A 54 0.38 0.97 0.33
CA HIS A 54 -0.90 1.00 -0.38
C HIS A 54 -0.72 1.53 -1.80
N TYR A 55 -1.44 0.94 -2.73
CA TYR A 55 -1.56 1.39 -4.11
C TYR A 55 -3.02 1.58 -4.46
N ILE A 56 -3.42 2.77 -4.84
CA ILE A 56 -4.80 3.07 -5.24
C ILE A 56 -5.03 2.59 -6.66
N LEU A 57 -5.77 1.49 -6.79
CA LEU A 57 -6.06 0.85 -8.07
C LEU A 57 -7.11 1.65 -8.87
N SER A 58 -8.14 2.15 -8.18
CA SER A 58 -9.19 2.99 -8.76
C SER A 58 -9.86 3.85 -7.68
N GLY A 59 -10.52 4.92 -8.10
CA GLY A 59 -11.27 5.80 -7.22
C GLY A 59 -10.40 6.77 -6.44
N ALA A 60 -10.97 7.32 -5.37
CA ALA A 60 -10.34 8.33 -4.53
C ALA A 60 -10.74 8.18 -3.06
N GLY A 61 -9.92 8.72 -2.16
CA GLY A 61 -10.19 8.68 -0.74
C GLY A 61 -9.34 9.65 0.06
N GLN A 62 -9.38 9.48 1.36
CA GLN A 62 -8.60 10.25 2.32
C GLN A 62 -7.97 9.34 3.35
N ILE A 63 -6.74 9.64 3.71
CA ILE A 63 -6.02 8.98 4.79
C ILE A 63 -5.89 10.00 5.92
N GLN A 64 -6.44 9.68 7.07
CA GLN A 64 -6.31 10.51 8.26
C GLN A 64 -5.10 10.04 9.08
N ILE A 65 -4.19 10.95 9.34
CA ILE A 65 -3.07 10.79 10.28
C ILE A 65 -3.18 11.94 11.28
N ASP A 66 -3.35 11.62 12.54
CA ASP A 66 -3.69 12.59 13.57
C ASP A 66 -4.89 13.45 13.15
N ASP A 67 -4.76 14.78 13.14
CA ASP A 67 -5.79 15.73 12.72
C ASP A 67 -5.71 16.11 11.23
N THR A 68 -4.83 15.48 10.46
CA THR A 68 -4.57 15.83 9.05
C THR A 68 -5.20 14.80 8.13
N LEU A 69 -5.93 15.28 7.12
CA LEU A 69 -6.48 14.48 6.03
C LEU A 69 -5.61 14.64 4.78
N PHE A 70 -5.10 13.53 4.27
CA PHE A 70 -4.34 13.45 3.03
C PHE A 70 -5.23 12.87 1.94
N HIS A 71 -5.38 13.58 0.83
CA HIS A 71 -6.10 13.06 -0.32
C HIS A 71 -5.24 12.07 -1.10
N VAL A 72 -5.88 10.98 -1.57
CA VAL A 72 -5.28 9.96 -2.45
C VAL A 72 -6.25 9.61 -3.57
N GLU A 73 -5.72 9.30 -4.73
CA GLU A 73 -6.51 8.96 -5.93
C GLU A 73 -5.83 7.88 -6.77
N THR A 74 -6.50 7.40 -7.80
CA THR A 74 -5.98 6.38 -8.73
C THR A 74 -4.52 6.64 -9.14
N ASN A 75 -3.68 5.61 -9.06
CA ASN A 75 -2.24 5.60 -9.28
C ASN A 75 -1.39 6.33 -8.21
N ASP A 76 -1.98 6.67 -7.07
CA ASP A 76 -1.18 7.07 -5.92
C ASP A 76 -0.71 5.87 -5.13
N ILE A 77 0.46 6.02 -4.51
CA ILE A 77 0.94 5.15 -3.45
C ILE A 77 1.06 5.94 -2.16
N TYR A 78 0.83 5.28 -1.04
CA TYR A 78 1.18 5.81 0.26
C TYR A 78 1.71 4.72 1.18
N VAL A 79 2.44 5.12 2.20
CA VAL A 79 3.04 4.22 3.19
C VAL A 79 2.63 4.66 4.58
N THR A 80 2.13 3.71 5.37
CA THR A 80 1.96 3.86 6.81
C THR A 80 3.07 3.09 7.53
N LEU A 81 3.76 3.79 8.44
CA LEU A 81 4.86 3.21 9.21
C LEU A 81 4.36 2.54 10.49
N PRO A 82 5.17 1.65 11.10
CA PRO A 82 4.81 0.99 12.33
C PRO A 82 4.37 1.97 13.42
N PHE A 83 3.27 1.61 14.09
CA PHE A 83 2.70 2.35 15.23
C PHE A 83 2.19 3.77 14.92
N VAL A 84 2.07 4.15 13.66
CA VAL A 84 1.41 5.41 13.26
C VAL A 84 -0.10 5.20 13.25
N PRO A 85 -0.88 5.88 14.10
CA PRO A 85 -2.34 5.80 14.07
C PRO A 85 -2.89 6.39 12.78
N HIS A 86 -3.74 5.65 12.10
CA HIS A 86 -4.32 6.08 10.83
C HIS A 86 -5.73 5.51 10.61
N CYS A 87 -6.47 6.21 9.74
CA CYS A 87 -7.81 5.84 9.29
C CYS A 87 -7.87 5.99 7.77
N GLN A 88 -8.59 5.11 7.09
CA GLN A 88 -8.79 5.16 5.65
C GLN A 88 -10.26 5.43 5.35
N ILE A 89 -10.54 6.36 4.44
CA ILE A 89 -11.89 6.81 4.11
C ILE A 89 -12.03 6.83 2.60
N SER A 90 -12.80 5.90 2.05
CA SER A 90 -13.15 5.88 0.62
C SER A 90 -14.13 7.00 0.30
N SER A 91 -13.99 7.64 -0.87
CA SER A 91 -14.95 8.63 -1.35
C SER A 91 -16.28 7.97 -1.71
N ALA A 92 -17.39 8.62 -1.35
CA ALA A 92 -18.72 8.15 -1.77
C ALA A 92 -19.03 8.47 -3.23
N ALA A 93 -18.36 9.46 -3.81
CA ALA A 93 -18.55 9.85 -5.22
C ALA A 93 -17.69 9.01 -6.17
N ASP A 94 -16.57 8.46 -5.68
CA ASP A 94 -15.60 7.70 -6.48
C ASP A 94 -14.96 6.65 -5.56
N ILE A 95 -15.60 5.48 -5.46
CA ILE A 95 -15.27 4.45 -4.49
C ILE A 95 -13.86 3.94 -4.71
N MET A 96 -13.04 3.98 -3.67
CA MET A 96 -11.64 3.58 -3.70
C MET A 96 -11.50 2.06 -3.68
N GLU A 97 -10.67 1.54 -4.58
CA GLU A 97 -10.10 0.20 -4.53
C GLU A 97 -8.59 0.31 -4.35
N GLU A 98 -8.02 -0.56 -3.54
CA GLU A 98 -6.59 -0.54 -3.29
C GLU A 98 -5.97 -1.91 -3.14
N TYR A 99 -4.67 -1.99 -3.43
CA TYR A 99 -3.81 -3.05 -2.95
C TYR A 99 -3.10 -2.59 -1.67
N CYS A 100 -3.00 -3.49 -0.70
CA CYS A 100 -2.24 -3.29 0.52
C CYS A 100 -1.18 -4.38 0.67
N VAL A 101 0.08 -3.99 0.78
CA VAL A 101 1.22 -4.87 1.10
C VAL A 101 1.64 -4.60 2.53
N GLU A 102 1.39 -5.57 3.41
CA GLU A 102 1.83 -5.52 4.81
C GLU A 102 3.17 -6.27 4.96
N CYS A 103 4.17 -5.60 5.50
CA CYS A 103 5.51 -6.15 5.61
C CYS A 103 6.27 -5.72 6.86
N THR A 104 7.34 -6.45 7.15
CA THR A 104 8.39 -6.04 8.08
C THR A 104 9.70 -5.87 7.33
N LEU A 105 10.55 -4.98 7.82
CA LEU A 105 11.85 -4.69 7.23
C LEU A 105 12.92 -4.62 8.32
N GLU A 106 13.89 -5.51 8.22
CA GLU A 106 15.08 -5.51 9.05
C GLU A 106 16.26 -4.94 8.26
N LEU A 107 16.89 -3.89 8.79
CA LEU A 107 18.06 -3.28 8.18
C LEU A 107 19.31 -3.69 8.91
N PRO A 108 20.42 -4.00 8.20
CA PRO A 108 21.71 -4.23 8.84
C PRO A 108 22.19 -2.96 9.57
N PRO A 109 23.11 -3.05 10.51
CA PRO A 109 23.72 -1.87 11.13
C PRO A 109 24.31 -0.92 10.08
N ALA A 110 24.19 0.39 10.31
CA ALA A 110 24.80 1.39 9.42
C ALA A 110 26.33 1.25 9.44
N VAL A 111 26.95 1.26 8.26
CA VAL A 111 28.41 1.18 8.13
C VAL A 111 29.01 2.58 8.31
N LYS A 112 29.93 2.73 9.26
CA LYS A 112 30.63 4.01 9.48
C LYS A 112 31.69 4.22 8.41
N GLY A 113 31.69 5.38 7.76
CA GLY A 113 32.75 5.83 6.86
C GLY A 113 32.64 5.37 5.40
N GLU A 114 31.64 4.57 5.05
CA GLU A 114 31.32 4.19 3.68
C GLU A 114 29.96 4.78 3.26
N THR A 115 29.73 4.80 1.94
CA THR A 115 28.39 5.18 1.43
C THR A 115 27.41 4.07 1.81
N ASP A 116 26.53 4.32 2.77
CA ASP A 116 25.46 3.37 3.14
C ASP A 116 24.43 3.31 2.01
N PRO A 117 24.29 2.19 1.28
CA PRO A 117 23.32 2.05 0.19
C PRO A 117 21.87 2.18 0.68
N LEU A 118 21.64 1.94 1.97
CA LEU A 118 20.33 2.01 2.59
C LEU A 118 20.07 3.34 3.35
N ALA A 119 20.96 4.33 3.24
CA ALA A 119 20.84 5.59 3.96
C ALA A 119 19.52 6.33 3.74
N SER A 120 19.02 6.36 2.50
CA SER A 120 17.75 6.98 2.15
C SER A 120 16.55 6.24 2.78
N LEU A 121 16.59 4.92 2.77
CA LEU A 121 15.56 4.07 3.37
C LEU A 121 15.55 4.23 4.90
N ARG A 122 16.72 4.24 5.55
CA ARG A 122 16.82 4.51 7.01
C ARG A 122 16.23 5.86 7.37
N ARG A 123 16.55 6.89 6.59
CA ARG A 123 16.03 8.24 6.79
C ARG A 123 14.50 8.28 6.61
N PHE A 124 13.97 7.58 5.61
CA PHE A 124 12.53 7.45 5.40
C PHE A 124 11.85 6.82 6.62
N LEU A 125 12.33 5.65 7.05
CA LEU A 125 11.76 4.91 8.19
C LEU A 125 11.87 5.66 9.53
N SER A 126 12.88 6.51 9.70
CA SER A 126 13.08 7.29 10.94
C SER A 126 12.15 8.49 11.07
N ARG A 127 11.48 8.92 9.99
CA ARG A 127 10.67 10.14 9.99
C ARG A 127 9.32 9.99 10.68
N GLN A 128 8.78 8.77 10.81
CA GLN A 128 7.43 8.49 11.34
C GLN A 128 6.32 9.38 10.73
N ALA A 129 6.56 9.85 9.50
CA ALA A 129 5.65 10.74 8.79
C ALA A 129 4.95 9.99 7.68
N PHE A 130 3.70 10.34 7.44
CA PHE A 130 2.97 9.90 6.26
C PHE A 130 3.69 10.35 4.99
N SER A 131 3.73 9.49 4.00
CA SER A 131 4.29 9.80 2.69
C SER A 131 3.40 9.22 1.60
N SER A 132 3.01 10.08 0.66
CA SER A 132 2.31 9.67 -0.57
C SER A 132 3.01 10.24 -1.79
N ALA A 133 2.88 9.55 -2.91
CA ALA A 133 3.45 9.94 -4.20
C ALA A 133 2.68 9.28 -5.33
N ARG A 134 2.87 9.76 -6.56
CA ARG A 134 2.47 9.00 -7.76
C ARG A 134 3.28 7.71 -7.83
N ALA A 135 2.60 6.60 -8.11
CA ALA A 135 3.26 5.32 -8.27
C ALA A 135 4.14 5.31 -9.53
N PRO A 136 5.32 4.65 -9.48
CA PRO A 136 6.07 4.34 -10.69
C PRO A 136 5.25 3.46 -11.65
N ASP A 137 5.40 3.69 -12.95
CA ASP A 137 4.65 2.96 -13.99
C ASP A 137 4.84 1.43 -13.93
N GLU A 138 5.98 0.98 -13.40
CA GLU A 138 6.32 -0.43 -13.28
C GLU A 138 5.62 -1.12 -12.11
N LEU A 139 5.10 -0.39 -11.12
CA LEU A 139 4.54 -0.97 -9.90
C LEU A 139 3.24 -1.72 -10.16
N LEU A 140 2.30 -1.13 -10.89
CA LEU A 140 1.00 -1.77 -11.16
C LEU A 140 1.15 -3.13 -11.86
N PRO A 141 1.97 -3.31 -12.92
CA PRO A 141 2.20 -4.61 -13.53
C PRO A 141 2.73 -5.67 -12.56
N LEU A 142 3.56 -5.26 -11.58
CA LEU A 142 4.09 -6.19 -10.58
C LEU A 142 3.00 -6.62 -9.61
N LEU A 143 2.17 -5.70 -9.13
CA LEU A 143 1.04 -5.99 -8.24
C LEU A 143 0.02 -6.90 -8.92
N LEU A 144 -0.31 -6.65 -10.18
CA LEU A 144 -1.22 -7.49 -10.96
C LEU A 144 -0.69 -8.91 -11.18
N ARG A 145 0.64 -9.09 -11.34
CA ARG A 145 1.23 -10.44 -11.41
C ARG A 145 1.11 -11.17 -10.09
N LEU A 146 1.27 -10.46 -8.96
CA LEU A 146 1.10 -11.06 -7.63
C LEU A 146 -0.35 -11.41 -7.35
N ASP A 147 -1.30 -10.62 -7.84
CA ASP A 147 -2.73 -10.90 -7.74
C ASP A 147 -3.15 -12.18 -8.51
N GLY A 148 -2.30 -12.68 -9.41
CA GLY A 148 -2.64 -13.81 -10.27
C GLY A 148 -3.85 -13.51 -11.16
N GLY A 149 -4.36 -12.29 -11.06
CA GLY A 149 -5.54 -11.78 -11.72
C GLY A 149 -5.21 -11.33 -13.13
N GLU A 150 -5.49 -12.18 -14.08
CA GLU A 150 -5.76 -11.74 -15.42
C GLU A 150 -7.12 -11.03 -15.44
N SER A 151 -7.24 -9.83 -14.88
CA SER A 151 -8.36 -8.97 -15.25
C SER A 151 -8.14 -8.55 -16.70
N PRO A 152 -8.93 -9.05 -17.65
CA PRO A 152 -8.73 -8.75 -19.07
C PRO A 152 -8.79 -7.24 -19.37
N ASP A 153 -9.51 -6.49 -18.54
CA ASP A 153 -9.74 -5.06 -18.76
C ASP A 153 -8.57 -4.19 -18.29
N VAL A 154 -7.92 -4.54 -17.19
CA VAL A 154 -6.73 -3.83 -16.70
C VAL A 154 -5.51 -4.15 -17.58
N ARG A 155 -5.36 -5.38 -18.06
CA ARG A 155 -4.36 -5.73 -19.08
C ARG A 155 -4.57 -4.92 -20.36
N ARG A 156 -5.81 -4.80 -20.85
CA ARG A 156 -6.11 -4.06 -22.09
C ARG A 156 -5.82 -2.57 -21.96
N ALA A 157 -6.08 -1.94 -20.82
CA ALA A 157 -5.77 -0.54 -20.61
C ALA A 157 -4.26 -0.30 -20.58
N TYR A 158 -3.52 -1.12 -19.82
CA TYR A 158 -2.07 -0.94 -19.65
C TYR A 158 -1.25 -1.21 -20.92
N PHE A 159 -1.67 -2.19 -21.75
CA PHE A 159 -0.93 -2.52 -22.98
C PHE A 159 -1.38 -1.69 -24.21
N ARG A 160 -2.52 -1.00 -24.15
CA ARG A 160 -3.00 -0.18 -25.26
C ARG A 160 -2.24 1.14 -25.42
N ASP A 161 -1.66 1.65 -24.33
CA ASP A 161 -0.94 2.93 -24.32
C ASP A 161 0.58 2.78 -24.62
N LYS A 162 1.04 1.57 -24.92
CA LYS A 162 2.46 1.28 -25.23
C LYS A 162 2.71 0.76 -26.67
N GLU A 163 1.68 0.72 -27.52
CA GLU A 163 1.79 0.54 -28.98
C GLU A 163 1.68 1.91 -29.67
#